data_941bfadcd90fe3de70ab9c177a7486f3
#
_entry.id   941bfadcd90fe3de70ab9c177a7486f3
#
_cell.length_a   1.000
_cell.length_b   1.000
_cell.length_c   1.000
_cell.angle_alpha   90.00
_cell.angle_beta   90.00
_cell.angle_gamma   90.00
#
_symmetry.space_group_name_H-M   'P 1'
#
loop_
_entity.id
_entity.type
_entity.pdbx_description
1 polymer ?
#
loop_
_entity_poly.entity_id
_entity_poly.type
_entity_poly.pdbx_seq_one_letter_code
_entity_poly.pdbx_strand_id
1 'polypeptide(L)'
;MKPLVPTKLARMCTLALLGIAMPCLALAQGSTGPVERHNMRAVGYNDLQGRSAYWPYIENQGGRWIAYVGHHGGEALNPLTGQIEPNGVSIVDVTDPTNPKYLHHLAGAGGAGEAGGRQMTRVCSGDELPNGEAGKYYLLTTRGNLAHEIYDVTDPENPTLLTVVVEGLLGTHKNWWDCETGIGYLVSGVPGWNTDRHLQVFNLGDPANPVFIRNFGLPGDQPGSTPDPDNENPGLHGPIVVGNRVYMGYGTGDNGIVQILDRDILLNGNPEPTEENLLAPQIARHELGPLHGAHTVLPMLNVQPLEFEDFTEGTTRNMLAVINEAGGSGGCDEAHQMAYMMDITEETEPHIVSNYHVDERDGNFCQRGGRFGAHASHENMNNPYGNKVLFISYFNAGVRAVDVRNPWSPRELGFYIPRINPRTDERCWDPDGDGVDMCALVIQTNNVEVDNRGFIYAVDRANAGMHILDLTDEAKQELNRRPEAGTPPYDEN
;
A
#
# COMPACT_ATOMS: atom_id res chain seq x y z
N MET A 1 68.10 16.05 37.12
CA MET A 1 68.05 17.50 37.01
C MET A 1 66.78 17.90 36.29
N LYS A 2 65.83 18.45 37.07
CA LYS A 2 64.65 19.10 36.52
C LYS A 2 64.94 20.56 36.23
N PRO A 3 64.27 21.19 35.28
CA PRO A 3 63.95 22.60 35.44
C PRO A 3 62.46 22.86 35.37
N LEU A 4 62.00 23.50 36.29
CA LEU A 4 61.05 24.55 36.65
C LEU A 4 60.09 25.08 35.58
N VAL A 5 58.86 25.07 35.99
CA VAL A 5 57.66 25.74 35.44
C VAL A 5 57.62 27.22 35.84
N PRO A 6 57.16 28.14 35.03
CA PRO A 6 56.65 29.42 35.52
C PRO A 6 55.11 29.44 35.48
N THR A 7 54.56 29.72 36.65
CA THR A 7 53.21 30.17 36.90
C THR A 7 52.89 31.49 36.22
N LYS A 8 51.70 31.54 35.53
CA LYS A 8 51.08 32.82 35.17
C LYS A 8 49.68 32.92 35.76
N LEU A 9 49.51 34.05 36.41
CA LEU A 9 48.39 34.57 37.13
C LEU A 9 47.03 34.42 36.42
N ALA A 10 46.04 34.02 37.20
CA ALA A 10 44.62 34.14 36.90
C ALA A 10 44.21 35.63 36.87
N ARG A 11 43.51 36.03 35.84
CA ARG A 11 42.56 37.15 35.89
C ARG A 11 41.14 36.59 35.74
N MET A 12 40.38 36.63 36.81
CA MET A 12 38.93 36.42 36.82
C MET A 12 38.29 37.57 36.03
N CYS A 13 37.67 37.25 34.91
CA CYS A 13 36.57 38.03 34.36
C CYS A 13 35.29 37.21 34.51
N THR A 14 34.48 37.61 35.46
CA THR A 14 33.11 37.12 35.64
C THR A 14 32.27 37.72 34.51
N LEU A 15 32.02 36.93 33.45
CA LEU A 15 30.91 37.19 32.52
C LEU A 15 29.79 36.24 32.88
N ALA A 16 28.70 36.83 33.37
CA ALA A 16 27.43 36.15 33.45
C ALA A 16 26.91 35.83 32.03
N LEU A 17 27.11 34.60 31.57
CA LEU A 17 26.41 34.07 30.41
C LEU A 17 25.02 33.66 30.82
N LEU A 18 24.04 34.52 30.48
CA LEU A 18 22.65 34.05 30.33
C LEU A 18 22.68 32.96 29.22
N GLY A 19 22.64 31.72 29.64
CA GLY A 19 22.39 30.59 28.76
C GLY A 19 20.94 30.67 28.20
N ILE A 20 20.82 31.31 27.04
CA ILE A 20 19.66 31.06 26.18
C ILE A 20 19.90 29.64 25.64
N ALA A 21 19.22 28.66 26.22
CA ALA A 21 19.03 27.36 25.59
C ALA A 21 18.26 27.65 24.30
N MET A 22 18.97 27.78 23.19
CA MET A 22 18.35 27.61 21.88
C MET A 22 17.86 26.15 21.85
N PRO A 23 16.56 25.92 21.67
CA PRO A 23 16.15 24.61 21.27
C PRO A 23 16.88 24.33 19.96
N CYS A 24 17.58 23.18 19.86
CA CYS A 24 17.92 22.60 18.58
C CYS A 24 16.58 22.44 17.83
N LEU A 25 16.26 23.40 16.97
CA LEU A 25 15.30 23.22 15.93
C LEU A 25 15.94 22.14 15.03
N ALA A 26 15.53 20.89 15.25
CA ALA A 26 15.68 19.85 14.26
C ALA A 26 15.19 20.48 12.96
N LEU A 27 16.06 20.63 11.99
CA LEU A 27 15.73 21.13 10.68
C LEU A 27 14.77 20.11 10.07
N ALA A 28 13.47 20.39 10.21
CA ALA A 28 12.43 19.67 9.49
C ALA A 28 12.72 19.87 7.99
N GLN A 29 13.41 18.92 7.38
CA GLN A 29 13.58 18.84 5.93
C GLN A 29 12.34 18.22 5.24
N GLY A 30 11.26 18.05 5.94
CA GLY A 30 9.95 17.91 5.33
C GLY A 30 9.44 19.29 4.93
N SER A 31 9.05 19.48 3.69
CA SER A 31 8.77 20.79 3.08
C SER A 31 7.91 21.70 3.97
N THR A 32 8.50 22.65 4.68
CA THR A 32 7.83 23.87 5.15
C THR A 32 7.59 24.84 3.98
N GLY A 33 8.08 24.47 2.78
CA GLY A 33 7.94 25.14 1.50
C GLY A 33 6.52 25.03 0.88
N PRO A 34 6.29 25.53 -0.32
CA PRO A 34 5.07 25.30 -1.08
C PRO A 34 4.83 23.80 -1.31
N VAL A 35 3.56 23.39 -1.44
CA VAL A 35 3.21 21.99 -1.81
C VAL A 35 3.93 21.64 -3.11
N GLU A 36 4.68 20.55 -3.11
CA GLU A 36 5.31 20.02 -4.31
C GLU A 36 4.27 19.22 -5.08
N ARG A 37 3.96 19.66 -6.28
CA ARG A 37 2.94 19.00 -7.11
C ARG A 37 3.11 19.35 -8.59
N HIS A 38 2.71 18.43 -9.43
CA HIS A 38 2.56 18.62 -10.86
C HIS A 38 1.31 17.88 -11.32
N ASN A 39 0.47 18.50 -12.14
CA ASN A 39 -0.74 17.91 -12.72
C ASN A 39 -1.74 17.26 -11.72
N MET A 40 -1.54 17.46 -10.43
CA MET A 40 -2.42 17.01 -9.35
C MET A 40 -2.75 18.17 -8.41
N ARG A 41 -3.94 18.13 -7.81
CA ARG A 41 -4.41 19.14 -6.85
C ARG A 41 -5.04 18.49 -5.63
N ALA A 42 -4.89 19.12 -4.46
CA ALA A 42 -5.64 18.74 -3.27
C ALA A 42 -7.10 19.22 -3.43
N VAL A 43 -8.02 18.34 -3.05
CA VAL A 43 -9.47 18.58 -3.00
C VAL A 43 -9.93 18.68 -1.56
N GLY A 44 -9.49 17.75 -0.70
CA GLY A 44 -9.82 17.71 0.71
C GLY A 44 -8.77 17.02 1.57
N TYR A 45 -9.00 17.06 2.87
CA TYR A 45 -8.08 16.49 3.85
C TYR A 45 -8.82 16.06 5.11
N ASN A 46 -8.42 14.92 5.69
CA ASN A 46 -8.82 14.46 7.01
C ASN A 46 -7.59 14.02 7.80
N ASP A 47 -7.44 14.48 9.04
CA ASP A 47 -6.25 14.18 9.86
C ASP A 47 -6.22 12.75 10.40
N LEU A 48 -7.28 11.96 10.20
CA LEU A 48 -7.43 10.60 10.71
C LEU A 48 -7.09 10.48 12.20
N GLN A 49 -7.30 11.57 12.96
CA GLN A 49 -6.97 11.68 14.39
C GLN A 49 -5.47 11.46 14.70
N GLY A 50 -4.56 11.63 13.72
CA GLY A 50 -3.13 11.39 13.87
C GLY A 50 -2.78 9.91 14.03
N ARG A 51 -3.47 9.03 13.32
CA ARG A 51 -3.24 7.58 13.33
C ARG A 51 -2.42 7.16 12.12
N SER A 52 -1.47 6.25 12.32
CA SER A 52 -0.62 5.68 11.25
C SER A 52 -1.48 4.89 10.27
N ALA A 53 -1.78 5.49 9.10
CA ALA A 53 -2.68 4.89 8.14
C ALA A 53 -1.97 3.88 7.21
N TYR A 54 -2.71 2.84 6.83
CA TYR A 54 -2.24 1.81 5.92
C TYR A 54 -3.06 1.79 4.62
N TRP A 55 -4.33 1.34 4.64
CA TRP A 55 -5.12 1.09 3.45
C TRP A 55 -6.42 1.91 3.44
N PRO A 56 -6.69 2.73 2.41
CA PRO A 56 -7.98 3.39 2.22
C PRO A 56 -8.85 2.54 1.28
N TYR A 57 -10.04 2.16 1.68
CA TYR A 57 -11.07 1.57 0.83
C TYR A 57 -12.28 2.49 0.76
N ILE A 58 -12.77 2.79 -0.43
CA ILE A 58 -13.87 3.74 -0.62
C ILE A 58 -15.08 3.02 -1.19
N GLU A 59 -16.18 3.04 -0.45
CA GLU A 59 -17.44 2.38 -0.82
C GLU A 59 -18.56 3.39 -1.06
N ASN A 60 -19.40 3.11 -2.06
CA ASN A 60 -20.62 3.86 -2.31
C ASN A 60 -21.82 3.20 -1.66
N GLN A 61 -22.16 3.59 -0.45
CA GLN A 61 -23.29 3.07 0.31
C GLN A 61 -24.56 3.86 -0.01
N GLY A 62 -25.28 3.44 -1.05
CA GLY A 62 -26.55 4.06 -1.41
C GLY A 62 -26.46 5.56 -1.74
N GLY A 63 -25.35 6.01 -2.31
CA GLY A 63 -25.07 7.40 -2.67
C GLY A 63 -24.24 8.17 -1.63
N ARG A 64 -23.99 7.60 -0.46
CA ARG A 64 -22.96 8.09 0.48
C ARG A 64 -21.64 7.40 0.16
N TRP A 65 -20.60 8.19 -0.04
CA TRP A 65 -19.25 7.68 -0.24
C TRP A 65 -18.52 7.64 1.10
N ILE A 66 -18.15 6.44 1.53
CA ILE A 66 -17.52 6.21 2.82
C ILE A 66 -16.11 5.66 2.59
N ALA A 67 -15.13 6.30 3.20
CA ALA A 67 -13.76 5.81 3.27
C ALA A 67 -13.55 5.02 4.55
N TYR A 68 -13.13 3.77 4.42
CA TYR A 68 -12.70 2.87 5.49
C TYR A 68 -11.19 2.80 5.45
N VAL A 69 -10.54 3.50 6.40
CA VAL A 69 -9.07 3.60 6.42
C VAL A 69 -8.51 2.73 7.52
N GLY A 70 -7.82 1.66 7.12
CA GLY A 70 -7.10 0.78 8.04
C GLY A 70 -5.82 1.43 8.56
N HIS A 71 -5.44 1.06 9.78
CA HIS A 71 -4.25 1.61 10.46
C HIS A 71 -3.31 0.54 10.97
N HIS A 72 -2.00 0.85 10.97
CA HIS A 72 -1.02 0.13 11.77
C HIS A 72 -1.29 0.28 13.26
N GLY A 73 -0.68 -0.58 14.06
CA GLY A 73 -0.71 -0.49 15.51
C GLY A 73 -0.20 0.85 16.05
N GLY A 74 -0.48 1.09 17.31
CA GLY A 74 -0.33 2.34 18.01
C GLY A 74 -1.63 2.74 18.69
N GLU A 75 -1.68 3.90 19.28
CA GLU A 75 -2.87 4.43 19.95
C GLU A 75 -2.96 5.94 19.76
N ALA A 76 -4.17 6.48 19.77
CA ALA A 76 -4.40 7.92 19.72
C ALA A 76 -5.69 8.31 20.44
N LEU A 77 -5.81 9.59 20.80
CA LEU A 77 -7.05 10.15 21.34
C LEU A 77 -8.13 10.12 20.26
N ASN A 78 -9.27 9.50 20.58
CA ASN A 78 -10.48 9.61 19.77
C ASN A 78 -11.32 10.79 20.29
N PRO A 79 -11.41 11.91 19.56
CA PRO A 79 -12.16 13.08 20.01
C PRO A 79 -13.68 12.85 20.08
N LEU A 80 -14.20 11.79 19.43
CA LEU A 80 -15.63 11.44 19.50
C LEU A 80 -16.01 10.83 20.86
N THR A 81 -15.07 10.09 21.47
CA THR A 81 -15.29 9.41 22.76
C THR A 81 -14.55 10.08 23.92
N GLY A 82 -13.52 10.87 23.62
CA GLY A 82 -12.61 11.45 24.61
C GLY A 82 -11.65 10.42 25.23
N GLN A 83 -11.53 9.21 24.65
CA GLN A 83 -10.67 8.13 25.14
C GLN A 83 -9.43 7.95 24.25
N ILE A 84 -8.33 7.46 24.84
CA ILE A 84 -7.21 6.91 24.07
C ILE A 84 -7.60 5.50 23.65
N GLU A 85 -7.53 5.22 22.36
CA GLU A 85 -7.96 3.95 21.77
C GLU A 85 -6.85 3.37 20.89
N PRO A 86 -6.63 2.04 20.89
CA PRO A 86 -5.77 1.41 19.91
C PRO A 86 -6.17 1.79 18.49
N ASN A 87 -5.20 1.97 17.61
CA ASN A 87 -5.45 2.20 16.20
C ASN A 87 -6.29 1.04 15.60
N GLY A 88 -7.08 1.35 14.59
CA GLY A 88 -7.99 0.36 14.00
C GLY A 88 -8.47 0.76 12.62
N VAL A 89 -9.76 1.05 12.43
CA VAL A 89 -10.30 1.59 11.16
C VAL A 89 -10.93 2.95 11.44
N SER A 90 -10.48 3.97 10.69
CA SER A 90 -11.17 5.27 10.62
C SER A 90 -12.26 5.19 9.56
N ILE A 91 -13.48 5.57 9.92
CA ILE A 91 -14.63 5.62 9.01
C ILE A 91 -14.94 7.09 8.75
N VAL A 92 -14.85 7.50 7.48
CA VAL A 92 -14.94 8.90 7.07
C VAL A 92 -15.94 9.05 5.93
N ASP A 93 -16.92 9.93 6.09
CA ASP A 93 -17.82 10.31 4.99
C ASP A 93 -17.07 11.27 4.04
N VAL A 94 -16.90 10.82 2.81
CA VAL A 94 -16.24 11.54 1.71
C VAL A 94 -17.19 11.83 0.55
N THR A 95 -18.49 11.85 0.83
CA THR A 95 -19.53 12.20 -0.15
C THR A 95 -19.26 13.58 -0.73
N ASP A 96 -18.97 14.56 0.12
CA ASP A 96 -18.33 15.81 -0.26
C ASP A 96 -16.82 15.69 -0.04
N PRO A 97 -16.02 15.44 -1.08
CA PRO A 97 -14.59 15.25 -0.93
C PRO A 97 -13.86 16.51 -0.47
N THR A 98 -14.49 17.70 -0.58
CA THR A 98 -13.90 18.96 -0.10
C THR A 98 -14.07 19.17 1.40
N ASN A 99 -14.95 18.40 2.04
CA ASN A 99 -15.28 18.49 3.47
C ASN A 99 -15.49 17.10 4.09
N PRO A 100 -14.46 16.23 4.10
CA PRO A 100 -14.57 14.88 4.65
C PRO A 100 -14.89 14.89 6.14
N LYS A 101 -15.88 14.07 6.56
CA LYS A 101 -16.36 14.04 7.94
C LYS A 101 -15.98 12.73 8.61
N TYR A 102 -15.28 12.82 9.74
CA TYR A 102 -14.99 11.67 10.57
C TYR A 102 -16.27 11.17 11.25
N LEU A 103 -16.63 9.90 11.03
CA LEU A 103 -17.88 9.30 11.55
C LEU A 103 -17.62 8.42 12.77
N HIS A 104 -16.64 7.52 12.69
CA HIS A 104 -16.39 6.52 13.71
C HIS A 104 -14.93 6.06 13.70
N HIS A 105 -14.46 5.56 14.85
CA HIS A 105 -13.22 4.79 14.97
C HIS A 105 -13.54 3.38 15.48
N LEU A 106 -13.29 2.36 14.64
CA LEU A 106 -13.37 0.98 15.04
C LEU A 106 -12.01 0.56 15.61
N ALA A 107 -11.92 0.42 16.92
CA ALA A 107 -10.67 0.08 17.59
C ALA A 107 -10.12 -1.28 17.15
N GLY A 108 -8.80 -1.38 17.04
CA GLY A 108 -8.08 -2.59 16.62
C GLY A 108 -7.43 -3.33 17.79
N ALA A 109 -6.51 -4.23 17.45
CA ALA A 109 -5.65 -4.85 18.44
C ALA A 109 -4.61 -3.85 18.96
N GLY A 110 -4.31 -3.92 20.26
CA GLY A 110 -3.15 -3.23 20.82
C GLY A 110 -1.85 -3.77 20.21
N GLY A 111 -0.77 -2.99 20.34
CA GLY A 111 0.54 -3.31 19.79
C GLY A 111 1.04 -2.23 18.85
N ALA A 112 2.27 -2.37 18.39
CA ALA A 112 2.92 -1.41 17.49
C ALA A 112 3.06 -2.01 16.07
N GLY A 113 3.23 -1.14 15.07
CA GLY A 113 3.51 -1.54 13.69
C GLY A 113 2.43 -2.47 13.12
N GLU A 114 2.84 -3.46 12.36
CA GLU A 114 1.93 -4.38 11.67
C GLU A 114 1.27 -5.42 12.60
N ALA A 115 1.85 -5.67 13.77
CA ALA A 115 1.29 -6.62 14.72
C ALA A 115 0.03 -6.12 15.44
N GLY A 116 -0.20 -4.80 15.44
CA GLY A 116 -1.38 -4.17 16.01
C GLY A 116 -2.32 -3.57 14.97
N GLY A 117 -3.34 -2.86 15.44
CA GLY A 117 -4.27 -2.13 14.59
C GLY A 117 -5.25 -3.00 13.80
N ARG A 118 -5.69 -2.47 12.66
CA ARG A 118 -6.54 -3.10 11.64
C ARG A 118 -6.11 -2.57 10.27
N GLN A 119 -5.10 -3.17 9.70
CA GLN A 119 -4.43 -2.60 8.52
C GLN A 119 -5.30 -2.62 7.28
N MET A 120 -5.97 -3.74 7.03
CA MET A 120 -6.65 -3.97 5.76
C MET A 120 -8.16 -3.93 5.89
N THR A 121 -8.82 -3.34 4.91
CA THR A 121 -10.26 -3.14 4.85
C THR A 121 -10.77 -3.48 3.46
N ARG A 122 -11.90 -4.22 3.38
CA ARG A 122 -12.68 -4.46 2.16
C ARG A 122 -14.15 -4.41 2.52
N VAL A 123 -14.96 -3.80 1.68
CA VAL A 123 -16.41 -3.73 1.90
C VAL A 123 -17.13 -4.38 0.74
N CYS A 124 -18.13 -5.20 1.05
CA CYS A 124 -19.08 -5.73 0.08
C CYS A 124 -20.49 -5.31 0.44
N SER A 125 -21.26 -4.96 -0.59
CA SER A 125 -22.70 -4.81 -0.47
C SER A 125 -23.37 -6.18 -0.32
N GLY A 126 -24.39 -6.28 0.54
CA GLY A 126 -25.19 -7.49 0.64
C GLY A 126 -25.99 -7.79 -0.63
N ASP A 127 -26.21 -6.78 -1.47
CA ASP A 127 -26.85 -6.97 -2.78
C ASP A 127 -25.92 -7.65 -3.81
N GLU A 128 -24.60 -7.56 -3.62
CA GLU A 128 -23.59 -8.19 -4.48
C GLU A 128 -23.24 -9.60 -4.00
N LEU A 129 -23.29 -9.84 -2.69
CA LEU A 129 -22.93 -11.13 -2.11
C LEU A 129 -23.97 -12.21 -2.42
N PRO A 130 -23.56 -13.46 -2.76
CA PRO A 130 -24.48 -14.55 -3.12
C PRO A 130 -25.59 -14.85 -2.09
N ASN A 131 -25.28 -14.69 -0.79
CA ASN A 131 -26.22 -14.90 0.31
C ASN A 131 -26.18 -13.73 1.30
N GLY A 132 -25.85 -12.54 0.82
CA GLY A 132 -25.88 -11.32 1.62
C GLY A 132 -27.31 -10.84 1.85
N GLU A 133 -27.54 -10.07 2.91
CA GLU A 133 -28.84 -9.44 3.17
C GLU A 133 -28.91 -8.13 2.35
N ALA A 134 -29.95 -8.00 1.53
CA ALA A 134 -30.13 -6.85 0.65
C ALA A 134 -30.13 -5.52 1.42
N GLY A 135 -29.45 -4.54 0.89
CA GLY A 135 -29.30 -3.21 1.49
C GLY A 135 -28.34 -3.12 2.67
N LYS A 136 -27.67 -4.23 3.03
CA LYS A 136 -26.60 -4.25 4.03
C LYS A 136 -25.23 -4.01 3.40
N TYR A 137 -24.28 -3.60 4.25
CA TYR A 137 -22.87 -3.45 3.90
C TYR A 137 -21.99 -4.11 4.95
N TYR A 138 -20.99 -4.85 4.50
CA TYR A 138 -20.13 -5.66 5.35
C TYR A 138 -18.67 -5.31 5.16
N LEU A 139 -17.98 -5.03 6.26
CA LEU A 139 -16.55 -4.71 6.29
C LEU A 139 -15.74 -5.94 6.74
N LEU A 140 -14.94 -6.49 5.85
CA LEU A 140 -13.89 -7.45 6.20
C LEU A 140 -12.61 -6.69 6.60
N THR A 141 -12.06 -6.99 7.77
CA THR A 141 -10.84 -6.34 8.27
C THR A 141 -9.97 -7.30 9.09
N THR A 142 -8.68 -6.99 9.18
CA THR A 142 -7.75 -7.68 10.08
C THR A 142 -7.93 -7.18 11.53
N ARG A 143 -7.51 -7.96 12.52
CA ARG A 143 -7.35 -7.53 13.92
C ARG A 143 -5.93 -7.83 14.37
N GLY A 144 -5.02 -6.89 14.13
CA GLY A 144 -3.58 -7.13 14.28
C GLY A 144 -3.17 -8.39 13.54
N ASN A 145 -2.17 -9.10 14.02
CA ASN A 145 -1.76 -10.41 13.50
C ASN A 145 -2.63 -11.59 13.97
N LEU A 146 -3.78 -11.32 14.62
CA LEU A 146 -4.51 -12.33 15.39
C LEU A 146 -5.69 -12.94 14.67
N ALA A 147 -6.40 -12.16 13.83
CA ALA A 147 -7.69 -12.58 13.27
C ALA A 147 -8.08 -11.78 12.02
N HIS A 148 -9.04 -12.35 11.26
CA HIS A 148 -9.87 -11.63 10.30
C HIS A 148 -11.31 -11.61 10.81
N GLU A 149 -11.96 -10.45 10.71
CA GLU A 149 -13.31 -10.20 11.25
C GLU A 149 -14.18 -9.50 10.22
N ILE A 150 -15.50 -9.76 10.30
CA ILE A 150 -16.51 -9.06 9.48
C ILE A 150 -17.42 -8.26 10.41
N TYR A 151 -17.64 -7.00 10.03
CA TYR A 151 -18.56 -6.07 10.70
C TYR A 151 -19.73 -5.72 9.77
N ASP A 152 -20.94 -5.58 10.33
CA ASP A 152 -22.04 -4.87 9.68
C ASP A 152 -21.74 -3.37 9.80
N VAL A 153 -21.57 -2.71 8.66
CA VAL A 153 -21.29 -1.28 8.52
C VAL A 153 -22.39 -0.55 7.74
N THR A 154 -23.60 -1.13 7.69
CA THR A 154 -24.78 -0.51 7.07
C THR A 154 -25.03 0.87 7.64
N ASP A 155 -24.86 1.03 8.96
CA ASP A 155 -24.71 2.31 9.62
C ASP A 155 -23.20 2.56 9.90
N PRO A 156 -22.49 3.35 9.07
CA PRO A 156 -21.07 3.57 9.24
C PRO A 156 -20.71 4.36 10.52
N GLU A 157 -21.68 4.95 11.18
CA GLU A 157 -21.50 5.62 12.47
C GLU A 157 -21.53 4.63 13.65
N ASN A 158 -22.14 3.46 13.46
CA ASN A 158 -22.34 2.44 14.50
C ASN A 158 -22.00 1.02 13.98
N PRO A 159 -20.76 0.74 13.59
CA PRO A 159 -20.35 -0.58 13.11
C PRO A 159 -20.52 -1.64 14.20
N THR A 160 -21.02 -2.82 13.84
CA THR A 160 -21.22 -3.93 14.78
C THR A 160 -20.50 -5.19 14.30
N LEU A 161 -19.77 -5.86 15.20
CA LEU A 161 -19.12 -7.14 14.88
C LEU A 161 -20.21 -8.16 14.48
N LEU A 162 -20.08 -8.69 13.26
CA LEU A 162 -20.97 -9.73 12.77
C LEU A 162 -20.40 -11.12 13.07
N THR A 163 -19.12 -11.36 12.70
CA THR A 163 -18.47 -12.65 12.92
C THR A 163 -16.95 -12.53 12.94
N VAL A 164 -16.30 -13.50 13.57
CA VAL A 164 -14.87 -13.75 13.44
C VAL A 164 -14.68 -14.83 12.38
N VAL A 165 -14.04 -14.49 11.26
CA VAL A 165 -13.79 -15.43 10.16
C VAL A 165 -12.79 -16.49 10.57
N VAL A 166 -11.68 -16.05 11.15
CA VAL A 166 -10.61 -16.91 11.67
C VAL A 166 -9.82 -16.15 12.72
N GLU A 167 -9.36 -16.86 13.75
CA GLU A 167 -8.52 -16.33 14.83
C GLU A 167 -7.40 -17.32 15.22
N GLY A 168 -6.51 -16.91 16.11
CA GLY A 168 -5.37 -17.72 16.54
C GLY A 168 -4.24 -17.72 15.52
N LEU A 169 -4.16 -16.68 14.71
CA LEU A 169 -3.15 -16.51 13.67
C LEU A 169 -1.83 -15.99 14.26
N LEU A 170 -0.73 -16.24 13.54
CA LEU A 170 0.63 -15.76 13.84
C LEU A 170 0.96 -14.49 13.03
N GLY A 171 0.22 -14.24 11.96
CA GLY A 171 0.36 -13.11 11.09
C GLY A 171 -0.91 -12.86 10.30
N THR A 172 -1.17 -11.62 9.94
CA THR A 172 -2.17 -11.21 8.95
C THR A 172 -1.57 -10.11 8.11
N HIS A 173 -2.13 -9.89 6.92
CA HIS A 173 -1.73 -8.75 6.13
C HIS A 173 -2.86 -8.32 5.20
N LYS A 174 -2.66 -8.37 3.87
CA LYS A 174 -3.70 -8.04 2.90
C LYS A 174 -4.80 -9.08 2.87
N ASN A 175 -5.97 -8.64 2.43
CA ASN A 175 -7.07 -9.50 2.06
C ASN A 175 -7.69 -9.03 0.75
N TRP A 176 -8.37 -9.93 0.07
CA TRP A 176 -9.21 -9.65 -1.06
C TRP A 176 -10.56 -10.30 -0.83
N TRP A 177 -11.64 -9.58 -1.06
CA TRP A 177 -12.99 -10.11 -1.03
C TRP A 177 -13.63 -9.87 -2.39
N ASP A 178 -13.87 -10.93 -3.11
CA ASP A 178 -14.61 -10.90 -4.37
C ASP A 178 -16.11 -10.95 -4.04
N CYS A 179 -16.74 -9.79 -4.06
CA CYS A 179 -18.11 -9.62 -3.62
C CYS A 179 -19.11 -10.42 -4.47
N GLU A 180 -18.90 -10.49 -5.79
CA GLU A 180 -19.79 -11.20 -6.72
C GLU A 180 -19.85 -12.71 -6.44
N THR A 181 -18.73 -13.31 -6.11
CA THR A 181 -18.66 -14.75 -5.79
C THR A 181 -18.69 -15.05 -4.30
N GLY A 182 -18.51 -14.03 -3.46
CA GLY A 182 -18.42 -14.15 -2.02
C GLY A 182 -17.13 -14.80 -1.51
N ILE A 183 -16.11 -15.00 -2.36
CA ILE A 183 -14.86 -15.66 -1.94
C ILE A 183 -13.90 -14.64 -1.32
N GLY A 184 -13.46 -14.94 -0.10
CA GLY A 184 -12.41 -14.21 0.62
C GLY A 184 -11.06 -14.89 0.49
N TYR A 185 -10.04 -14.10 0.14
CA TYR A 185 -8.64 -14.51 0.03
C TYR A 185 -7.85 -13.75 1.08
N LEU A 186 -7.44 -14.42 2.15
CA LEU A 186 -6.91 -13.81 3.37
C LEU A 186 -5.44 -14.17 3.54
N VAL A 187 -4.57 -13.17 3.63
CA VAL A 187 -3.18 -13.41 4.02
C VAL A 187 -3.13 -13.69 5.51
N SER A 188 -2.67 -14.87 5.87
CA SER A 188 -2.72 -15.39 7.23
C SER A 188 -1.47 -16.23 7.56
N GLY A 189 -1.01 -16.17 8.80
CA GLY A 189 -0.03 -17.09 9.37
C GLY A 189 -0.73 -18.18 10.19
N VAL A 190 -0.87 -19.38 9.64
CA VAL A 190 -1.49 -20.49 10.36
C VAL A 190 -0.39 -21.30 11.07
N PRO A 191 -0.56 -21.67 12.37
CA PRO A 191 0.41 -22.51 13.07
C PRO A 191 0.73 -23.81 12.32
N GLY A 192 2.01 -24.13 12.20
CA GLY A 192 2.49 -25.33 11.51
C GLY A 192 2.93 -25.12 10.06
N TRP A 193 2.65 -23.94 9.47
CA TRP A 193 3.27 -23.49 8.23
C TRP A 193 4.66 -22.88 8.51
N ASN A 194 5.57 -22.98 7.55
CA ASN A 194 6.93 -22.42 7.65
C ASN A 194 7.00 -20.93 7.30
N THR A 195 5.87 -20.29 7.17
CA THR A 195 5.73 -18.84 6.90
C THR A 195 4.62 -18.27 7.77
N ASP A 196 4.72 -17.00 8.16
CA ASP A 196 3.69 -16.24 8.85
C ASP A 196 2.71 -15.56 7.88
N ARG A 197 2.92 -15.71 6.57
CA ARG A 197 2.11 -15.12 5.50
C ARG A 197 1.93 -16.08 4.33
N HIS A 198 0.80 -16.78 4.33
CA HIS A 198 0.31 -17.57 3.20
C HIS A 198 -1.17 -17.28 2.98
N LEU A 199 -1.80 -17.90 2.00
CA LEU A 199 -3.19 -17.64 1.66
C LEU A 199 -4.12 -18.60 2.41
N GLN A 200 -5.15 -18.06 3.07
CA GLN A 200 -6.35 -18.80 3.46
C GLN A 200 -7.51 -18.40 2.56
N VAL A 201 -8.25 -19.37 2.07
CA VAL A 201 -9.44 -19.12 1.23
C VAL A 201 -10.70 -19.53 1.98
N PHE A 202 -11.68 -18.62 1.99
CA PHE A 202 -12.97 -18.82 2.63
C PHE A 202 -14.11 -18.49 1.67
N ASN A 203 -15.22 -19.19 1.78
CA ASN A 203 -16.49 -18.72 1.24
C ASN A 203 -17.14 -17.79 2.30
N LEU A 204 -17.27 -16.53 1.96
CA LEU A 204 -17.87 -15.45 2.74
C LEU A 204 -19.15 -14.93 2.03
N GLY A 205 -19.75 -15.73 1.15
CA GLY A 205 -20.97 -15.38 0.44
C GLY A 205 -22.17 -15.18 1.39
N ASP A 206 -22.17 -15.88 2.52
CA ASP A 206 -22.93 -15.54 3.72
C ASP A 206 -21.95 -14.97 4.75
N PRO A 207 -21.88 -13.64 4.94
CA PRO A 207 -20.89 -13.02 5.80
C PRO A 207 -21.04 -13.37 7.29
N ALA A 208 -22.20 -13.87 7.70
CA ALA A 208 -22.44 -14.32 9.08
C ALA A 208 -21.94 -15.75 9.32
N ASN A 209 -21.78 -16.56 8.27
CA ASN A 209 -21.43 -17.97 8.33
C ASN A 209 -20.25 -18.29 7.41
N PRO A 210 -19.02 -17.85 7.71
CA PRO A 210 -17.82 -18.13 6.93
C PRO A 210 -17.57 -19.63 6.81
N VAL A 211 -17.20 -20.10 5.61
CA VAL A 211 -16.83 -21.50 5.37
C VAL A 211 -15.40 -21.58 4.86
N PHE A 212 -14.53 -22.25 5.60
CA PHE A 212 -13.15 -22.49 5.20
C PHE A 212 -13.10 -23.39 3.96
N ILE A 213 -12.27 -23.05 2.97
CA ILE A 213 -12.03 -23.82 1.76
C ILE A 213 -10.66 -24.50 1.84
N ARG A 214 -9.58 -23.73 1.92
CA ARG A 214 -8.22 -24.27 1.98
C ARG A 214 -7.18 -23.26 2.44
N ASN A 215 -6.02 -23.77 2.84
CA ASN A 215 -4.77 -23.02 2.87
C ASN A 215 -4.01 -23.23 1.56
N PHE A 216 -3.25 -22.22 1.14
CA PHE A 216 -2.43 -22.25 -0.05
C PHE A 216 -1.16 -21.39 0.15
N GLY A 217 -0.01 -21.84 -0.34
CA GLY A 217 1.27 -21.14 -0.27
C GLY A 217 2.26 -21.68 -1.29
N LEU A 218 3.48 -21.23 -1.24
CA LEU A 218 4.56 -21.77 -2.07
C LEU A 218 4.95 -23.16 -1.56
N PRO A 219 5.34 -24.08 -2.48
CA PRO A 219 5.94 -25.35 -2.09
C PRO A 219 7.16 -25.13 -1.18
N GLY A 220 7.21 -25.84 -0.07
CA GLY A 220 8.22 -25.67 0.99
C GLY A 220 7.67 -24.99 2.25
N ASP A 221 6.58 -24.24 2.15
CA ASP A 221 5.95 -23.58 3.31
C ASP A 221 4.94 -24.45 4.05
N GLN A 222 4.44 -25.52 3.41
CA GLN A 222 3.38 -26.37 3.95
C GLN A 222 3.86 -27.19 5.15
N PRO A 223 2.92 -27.60 6.05
CA PRO A 223 3.24 -28.42 7.20
C PRO A 223 3.96 -29.72 6.80
N GLY A 224 5.04 -30.05 7.53
CA GLY A 224 5.85 -31.25 7.30
C GLY A 224 6.93 -31.11 6.23
N SER A 225 7.00 -29.99 5.50
CA SER A 225 8.16 -29.66 4.67
C SER A 225 9.34 -29.25 5.55
N THR A 226 10.55 -29.47 5.03
CA THR A 226 11.77 -28.96 5.70
C THR A 226 12.10 -27.61 5.08
N PRO A 227 12.13 -26.52 5.88
CA PRO A 227 12.57 -25.22 5.38
C PRO A 227 13.99 -25.32 4.80
N ASP A 228 14.22 -24.71 3.66
CA ASP A 228 15.56 -24.54 3.11
C ASP A 228 16.15 -23.24 3.71
N PRO A 229 17.13 -23.32 4.62
CA PRO A 229 17.69 -22.13 5.26
C PRO A 229 18.47 -21.22 4.30
N ASP A 230 18.84 -21.74 3.13
CA ASP A 230 19.57 -20.97 2.10
C ASP A 230 18.64 -20.40 1.01
N ASN A 231 17.36 -20.77 1.04
CA ASN A 231 16.36 -20.38 0.05
C ASN A 231 14.95 -20.35 0.69
N GLU A 232 14.77 -19.56 1.73
CA GLU A 232 13.45 -19.34 2.32
C GLU A 232 12.52 -18.66 1.31
N ASN A 233 11.29 -19.19 1.22
CA ASN A 233 10.27 -18.54 0.40
C ASN A 233 9.89 -17.18 0.99
N PRO A 234 9.77 -16.13 0.17
CA PRO A 234 9.26 -14.87 0.65
C PRO A 234 7.79 -14.98 1.05
N GLY A 235 7.38 -14.26 2.09
CA GLY A 235 6.00 -14.23 2.55
C GLY A 235 5.04 -13.65 1.50
N LEU A 236 3.81 -14.15 1.45
CA LEU A 236 2.77 -13.61 0.61
C LEU A 236 2.41 -12.20 1.07
N HIS A 237 2.49 -11.21 0.17
CA HIS A 237 2.04 -9.86 0.49
C HIS A 237 0.53 -9.71 0.27
N GLY A 238 0.02 -10.07 -0.90
CA GLY A 238 -1.42 -10.06 -1.14
C GLY A 238 -1.85 -10.59 -2.50
N PRO A 239 -3.07 -11.12 -2.58
CA PRO A 239 -3.71 -11.50 -3.83
C PRO A 239 -4.50 -10.34 -4.44
N ILE A 240 -4.66 -10.35 -5.76
CA ILE A 240 -5.69 -9.62 -6.51
C ILE A 240 -6.40 -10.62 -7.42
N VAL A 241 -7.72 -10.59 -7.47
CA VAL A 241 -8.51 -11.57 -8.22
C VAL A 241 -9.31 -10.90 -9.32
N VAL A 242 -9.21 -11.42 -10.54
CA VAL A 242 -10.00 -10.98 -11.68
C VAL A 242 -10.42 -12.20 -12.52
N GLY A 243 -11.73 -12.38 -12.69
CA GLY A 243 -12.29 -13.52 -13.41
C GLY A 243 -11.80 -14.85 -12.84
N ASN A 244 -11.22 -15.70 -13.70
CA ASN A 244 -10.67 -17.00 -13.29
C ASN A 244 -9.15 -16.95 -12.99
N ARG A 245 -8.64 -15.80 -12.51
CA ARG A 245 -7.23 -15.66 -12.16
C ARG A 245 -7.05 -15.08 -10.77
N VAL A 246 -6.03 -15.59 -10.07
CA VAL A 246 -5.51 -15.02 -8.83
C VAL A 246 -4.07 -14.60 -9.09
N TYR A 247 -3.79 -13.31 -8.96
CA TYR A 247 -2.46 -12.73 -9.10
C TYR A 247 -1.88 -12.51 -7.72
N MET A 248 -0.75 -13.14 -7.43
CA MET A 248 -0.15 -13.12 -6.09
C MET A 248 1.25 -12.52 -6.15
N GLY A 249 1.52 -11.64 -5.20
CA GLY A 249 2.83 -11.02 -5.00
C GLY A 249 3.45 -11.46 -3.68
N TYR A 250 4.73 -11.83 -3.71
CA TYR A 250 5.48 -12.28 -2.55
C TYR A 250 6.75 -11.43 -2.37
N GLY A 251 7.12 -11.22 -1.11
CA GLY A 251 8.35 -10.54 -0.72
C GLY A 251 8.25 -9.03 -0.67
N THR A 252 8.98 -8.44 0.28
CA THR A 252 9.18 -7.00 0.46
C THR A 252 10.65 -6.80 0.78
N GLY A 253 11.42 -6.19 -0.13
CA GLY A 253 12.88 -6.08 0.03
C GLY A 253 13.67 -7.38 -0.15
N ASP A 254 12.98 -8.50 -0.39
CA ASP A 254 13.56 -9.82 -0.69
C ASP A 254 13.46 -10.11 -2.19
N ASN A 255 13.96 -11.26 -2.62
CA ASN A 255 13.75 -11.74 -3.99
C ASN A 255 12.26 -12.06 -4.18
N GLY A 256 11.53 -11.17 -4.85
CA GLY A 256 10.09 -11.29 -5.01
C GLY A 256 9.66 -12.33 -6.01
N ILE A 257 8.43 -12.82 -5.83
CA ILE A 257 7.80 -13.77 -6.74
C ILE A 257 6.45 -13.21 -7.18
N VAL A 258 6.20 -13.25 -8.49
CA VAL A 258 4.87 -13.08 -9.08
C VAL A 258 4.33 -14.45 -9.44
N GLN A 259 3.15 -14.80 -8.94
CA GLN A 259 2.50 -16.07 -9.25
C GLN A 259 1.11 -15.83 -9.83
N ILE A 260 0.77 -16.53 -10.91
CA ILE A 260 -0.54 -16.51 -11.54
C ILE A 260 -1.18 -17.87 -11.34
N LEU A 261 -2.38 -17.89 -10.76
CA LEU A 261 -3.10 -19.12 -10.46
C LEU A 261 -4.41 -19.22 -11.26
N ASP A 262 -4.76 -20.44 -11.65
CA ASP A 262 -6.13 -20.79 -12.04
C ASP A 262 -7.01 -20.86 -10.80
N ARG A 263 -8.02 -19.97 -10.76
CA ARG A 263 -8.93 -19.84 -9.63
C ARG A 263 -9.84 -21.06 -9.44
N ASP A 264 -10.33 -21.64 -10.54
CA ASP A 264 -11.21 -22.81 -10.45
C ASP A 264 -10.47 -24.02 -9.86
N ILE A 265 -9.22 -24.23 -10.27
CA ILE A 265 -8.37 -25.28 -9.70
C ILE A 265 -8.02 -24.98 -8.25
N LEU A 266 -7.74 -23.72 -7.91
CA LEU A 266 -7.48 -23.31 -6.54
C LEU A 266 -8.69 -23.61 -5.62
N LEU A 267 -9.91 -23.30 -6.07
CA LEU A 267 -11.13 -23.43 -5.25
C LEU A 267 -11.65 -24.87 -5.18
N ASN A 268 -11.57 -25.64 -6.28
CA ASN A 268 -12.21 -26.94 -6.42
C ASN A 268 -11.25 -28.12 -6.44
N GLY A 269 -9.93 -27.87 -6.47
CA GLY A 269 -8.91 -28.92 -6.40
C GLY A 269 -8.77 -29.53 -5.02
N ASN A 270 -7.89 -30.52 -4.88
CA ASN A 270 -7.63 -31.15 -3.58
C ASN A 270 -7.06 -30.12 -2.59
N PRO A 271 -7.71 -29.87 -1.43
CA PRO A 271 -7.28 -28.86 -0.46
C PRO A 271 -6.09 -29.25 0.41
N GLU A 272 -5.69 -30.52 0.43
CA GLU A 272 -4.54 -30.99 1.22
C GLU A 272 -3.25 -30.29 0.76
N PRO A 273 -2.48 -29.67 1.66
CA PRO A 273 -1.33 -28.85 1.30
C PRO A 273 -0.09 -29.69 0.98
N THR A 274 -0.19 -30.59 -0.01
CA THR A 274 0.96 -31.29 -0.57
C THR A 274 1.61 -30.46 -1.68
N GLU A 275 2.88 -30.68 -1.97
CA GLU A 275 3.59 -29.97 -3.05
C GLU A 275 2.82 -30.07 -4.39
N GLU A 276 2.34 -31.29 -4.74
CA GLU A 276 1.54 -31.51 -5.95
C GLU A 276 0.27 -30.64 -5.97
N ASN A 277 -0.47 -30.56 -4.86
CA ASN A 277 -1.71 -29.79 -4.78
C ASN A 277 -1.47 -28.27 -4.68
N LEU A 278 -0.29 -27.83 -4.22
CA LEU A 278 0.11 -26.43 -4.23
C LEU A 278 0.57 -26.00 -5.63
N LEU A 279 1.15 -26.90 -6.42
CA LEU A 279 1.53 -26.64 -7.81
C LEU A 279 0.35 -26.74 -8.78
N ALA A 280 -0.70 -27.51 -8.47
CA ALA A 280 -1.80 -27.79 -9.36
C ALA A 280 -2.48 -26.51 -9.95
N PRO A 281 -2.78 -25.45 -9.18
CA PRO A 281 -3.41 -24.24 -9.73
C PRO A 281 -2.41 -23.29 -10.40
N GLN A 282 -1.10 -23.52 -10.33
CA GLN A 282 -0.10 -22.59 -10.86
C GLN A 282 -0.09 -22.58 -12.39
N ILE A 283 -0.39 -21.42 -12.99
CA ILE A 283 -0.22 -21.16 -14.41
C ILE A 283 1.20 -20.70 -14.68
N ALA A 284 1.68 -19.72 -13.89
CA ALA A 284 3.02 -19.19 -14.01
C ALA A 284 3.59 -18.79 -12.65
N ARG A 285 4.92 -18.79 -12.58
CA ARG A 285 5.73 -18.21 -11.51
C ARG A 285 6.89 -17.47 -12.15
N HIS A 286 7.08 -16.21 -11.78
CA HIS A 286 8.20 -15.38 -12.23
C HIS A 286 8.94 -14.84 -11.01
N GLU A 287 10.26 -15.04 -10.96
CA GLU A 287 11.14 -14.52 -9.93
C GLU A 287 11.70 -13.17 -10.35
N LEU A 288 11.53 -12.17 -9.50
CA LEU A 288 12.10 -10.84 -9.73
C LEU A 288 13.60 -10.83 -9.43
N GLY A 289 14.26 -9.75 -9.84
CA GLY A 289 15.68 -9.55 -9.54
C GLY A 289 15.97 -9.46 -8.04
N PRO A 290 17.24 -9.59 -7.63
CA PRO A 290 17.62 -9.56 -6.24
C PRO A 290 17.11 -8.31 -5.53
N LEU A 291 16.54 -8.50 -4.33
CA LEU A 291 16.03 -7.45 -3.44
C LEU A 291 14.84 -6.64 -4.01
N HIS A 292 14.16 -7.12 -5.04
CA HIS A 292 12.95 -6.53 -5.58
C HIS A 292 11.74 -7.39 -5.20
N GLY A 293 11.05 -7.05 -4.13
CA GLY A 293 9.84 -7.74 -3.69
C GLY A 293 8.65 -7.47 -4.61
N ALA A 294 7.71 -8.39 -4.67
CA ALA A 294 6.44 -8.20 -5.37
C ALA A 294 5.34 -7.84 -4.37
N HIS A 295 5.26 -6.56 -3.97
CA HIS A 295 4.29 -6.09 -2.98
C HIS A 295 2.86 -6.06 -3.53
N THR A 296 2.65 -5.43 -4.69
CA THR A 296 1.33 -5.35 -5.35
C THR A 296 1.45 -5.83 -6.78
N VAL A 297 0.59 -6.74 -7.19
CA VAL A 297 0.54 -7.29 -8.56
C VAL A 297 -0.82 -6.96 -9.16
N LEU A 298 -0.93 -5.75 -9.76
CA LEU A 298 -2.18 -5.23 -10.30
C LEU A 298 -2.38 -5.69 -11.74
N PRO A 299 -3.44 -6.45 -12.06
CA PRO A 299 -3.75 -6.80 -13.45
C PRO A 299 -4.34 -5.61 -14.21
N MET A 300 -3.83 -5.40 -15.41
CA MET A 300 -4.27 -4.44 -16.39
C MET A 300 -4.58 -5.23 -17.68
N LEU A 301 -5.83 -5.68 -17.80
CA LEU A 301 -6.24 -6.57 -18.87
C LEU A 301 -6.83 -5.80 -20.06
N ASN A 302 -6.63 -6.34 -21.26
CA ASN A 302 -7.12 -5.75 -22.50
C ASN A 302 -6.60 -4.32 -22.74
N VAL A 303 -5.36 -4.04 -22.36
CA VAL A 303 -4.71 -2.76 -22.65
C VAL A 303 -4.54 -2.63 -24.17
N GLN A 304 -4.97 -1.48 -24.71
CA GLN A 304 -4.73 -1.11 -26.10
C GLN A 304 -3.46 -0.24 -26.14
N PRO A 305 -2.28 -0.77 -26.52
CA PRO A 305 -1.05 0.01 -26.52
C PRO A 305 -1.06 1.10 -27.60
N LEU A 306 -0.85 2.35 -27.22
CA LEU A 306 -0.84 3.48 -28.16
C LEU A 306 0.23 3.35 -29.26
N GLU A 307 1.39 2.80 -28.92
CA GLU A 307 2.51 2.63 -29.84
C GLU A 307 2.16 1.79 -31.07
N PHE A 308 1.20 0.87 -30.94
CA PHE A 308 0.83 -0.05 -32.01
C PHE A 308 -0.57 0.21 -32.56
N GLU A 309 -1.22 1.28 -32.16
CA GLU A 309 -2.61 1.54 -32.53
C GLU A 309 -2.81 1.58 -34.04
N ASP A 310 -1.88 2.21 -34.78
CA ASP A 310 -1.97 2.35 -36.25
C ASP A 310 -1.65 1.03 -37.01
N PHE A 311 -0.93 0.12 -36.36
CA PHE A 311 -0.46 -1.14 -37.02
C PHE A 311 -1.22 -2.37 -36.57
N THR A 312 -1.84 -2.29 -35.37
CA THR A 312 -2.47 -3.43 -34.71
C THR A 312 -3.82 -3.06 -34.12
N GLU A 313 -4.63 -2.31 -34.89
CA GLU A 313 -5.98 -1.94 -34.47
C GLU A 313 -6.75 -3.16 -33.95
N GLY A 314 -7.29 -3.06 -32.71
CA GLY A 314 -7.98 -4.14 -32.04
C GLY A 314 -7.08 -5.18 -31.37
N THR A 315 -5.76 -5.06 -31.46
CA THR A 315 -4.83 -5.91 -30.70
C THR A 315 -4.67 -5.37 -29.30
N THR A 316 -4.97 -6.20 -28.28
CA THR A 316 -4.79 -5.87 -26.88
C THR A 316 -3.65 -6.67 -26.26
N ARG A 317 -3.14 -6.18 -25.14
CA ARG A 317 -2.18 -6.87 -24.27
C ARG A 317 -2.76 -7.03 -22.87
N ASN A 318 -2.43 -8.13 -22.24
CA ASN A 318 -2.67 -8.32 -20.82
C ASN A 318 -1.37 -8.03 -20.09
N MET A 319 -1.45 -7.12 -19.10
CA MET A 319 -0.30 -6.63 -18.38
C MET A 319 -0.47 -6.84 -16.89
N LEU A 320 0.62 -6.90 -16.15
CA LEU A 320 0.66 -6.70 -14.71
C LEU A 320 1.50 -5.46 -14.41
N ALA A 321 1.01 -4.59 -13.53
CA ALA A 321 1.84 -3.63 -12.85
C ALA A 321 2.31 -4.27 -11.53
N VAL A 322 3.62 -4.55 -11.44
CA VAL A 322 4.24 -5.16 -10.26
C VAL A 322 4.98 -4.07 -9.50
N ILE A 323 4.45 -3.72 -8.33
CA ILE A 323 5.01 -2.66 -7.50
C ILE A 323 5.88 -3.28 -6.42
N ASN A 324 7.15 -2.83 -6.33
CA ASN A 324 8.02 -3.20 -5.23
C ASN A 324 7.68 -2.40 -3.97
N GLU A 325 8.17 -2.81 -2.81
CA GLU A 325 8.11 -2.02 -1.58
C GLU A 325 9.51 -1.65 -1.11
N ALA A 326 9.71 -0.36 -0.84
CA ALA A 326 10.88 0.11 -0.12
C ALA A 326 10.78 -0.28 1.36
N GLY A 327 11.58 -1.25 1.78
CA GLY A 327 11.62 -1.80 3.14
C GLY A 327 12.68 -1.19 4.04
N GLY A 328 13.64 -0.45 3.48
CA GLY A 328 14.78 0.13 4.19
C GLY A 328 14.43 1.12 5.29
N SER A 329 15.39 1.43 6.13
CA SER A 329 15.23 2.34 7.26
C SER A 329 15.12 3.81 6.83
N GLY A 330 15.73 4.17 5.71
CA GLY A 330 15.74 5.52 5.15
C GLY A 330 17.07 5.86 4.46
N GLY A 331 17.17 7.07 3.91
CA GLY A 331 18.39 7.53 3.29
C GLY A 331 18.81 6.83 1.99
N CYS A 332 17.91 6.05 1.35
CA CYS A 332 18.20 5.25 0.16
C CYS A 332 19.26 4.15 0.40
N ASP A 333 19.17 3.47 1.52
CA ASP A 333 20.11 2.44 1.97
C ASP A 333 19.81 1.03 1.40
N GLU A 334 18.87 0.93 0.46
CA GLU A 334 18.42 -0.33 -0.15
C GLU A 334 18.46 -0.31 -1.67
N ALA A 335 18.17 -1.46 -2.29
CA ALA A 335 17.98 -1.55 -3.73
C ALA A 335 16.82 -0.63 -4.16
N HIS A 336 16.97 0.01 -5.33
CA HIS A 336 16.00 0.95 -5.85
C HIS A 336 14.64 0.26 -6.11
N GLN A 337 13.64 0.55 -5.29
CA GLN A 337 12.30 -0.02 -5.41
C GLN A 337 11.47 0.77 -6.42
N MET A 338 10.81 0.07 -7.33
CA MET A 338 10.17 0.64 -8.50
C MET A 338 8.85 -0.07 -8.85
N ALA A 339 8.23 0.30 -9.97
CA ALA A 339 7.11 -0.41 -10.55
C ALA A 339 7.54 -1.03 -11.89
N TYR A 340 7.35 -2.33 -12.04
CA TYR A 340 7.55 -3.03 -13.30
C TYR A 340 6.26 -3.15 -14.09
N MET A 341 6.36 -3.03 -15.40
CA MET A 341 5.32 -3.48 -16.34
C MET A 341 5.71 -4.85 -16.86
N MET A 342 4.83 -5.83 -16.68
CA MET A 342 5.05 -7.21 -17.09
C MET A 342 3.97 -7.60 -18.09
N ASP A 343 4.36 -8.08 -19.27
CA ASP A 343 3.43 -8.63 -20.28
C ASP A 343 3.08 -10.07 -19.91
N ILE A 344 1.78 -10.35 -19.80
CA ILE A 344 1.19 -11.65 -19.50
C ILE A 344 0.19 -12.06 -20.60
N THR A 345 0.31 -11.50 -21.80
CA THR A 345 -0.56 -11.88 -22.93
C THR A 345 -0.46 -13.37 -23.20
N GLU A 346 0.75 -13.94 -23.06
CA GLU A 346 0.96 -15.37 -22.87
C GLU A 346 1.19 -15.64 -21.39
N GLU A 347 0.12 -16.10 -20.70
CA GLU A 347 0.11 -16.20 -19.23
C GLU A 347 1.17 -17.16 -18.68
N THR A 348 1.59 -18.16 -19.47
CA THR A 348 2.60 -19.15 -19.06
C THR A 348 4.03 -18.65 -19.17
N GLU A 349 4.23 -17.51 -19.84
CA GLU A 349 5.54 -16.91 -20.11
C GLU A 349 5.58 -15.41 -19.76
N PRO A 350 5.26 -15.02 -18.50
CA PRO A 350 5.28 -13.63 -18.10
C PRO A 350 6.70 -13.04 -18.20
N HIS A 351 6.81 -11.80 -18.71
CA HIS A 351 8.10 -11.13 -18.81
C HIS A 351 8.01 -9.61 -18.60
N ILE A 352 9.02 -9.04 -17.96
CA ILE A 352 9.12 -7.62 -17.72
C ILE A 352 9.48 -6.92 -19.04
N VAL A 353 8.68 -5.88 -19.38
CA VAL A 353 8.88 -5.10 -20.62
C VAL A 353 9.40 -3.69 -20.34
N SER A 354 9.16 -3.15 -19.14
CA SER A 354 9.62 -1.82 -18.74
C SER A 354 9.54 -1.64 -17.23
N ASN A 355 10.01 -0.49 -16.75
CA ASN A 355 9.80 -0.06 -15.37
C ASN A 355 9.54 1.45 -15.30
N TYR A 356 8.95 1.87 -14.18
CA TYR A 356 8.88 3.26 -13.76
C TYR A 356 9.51 3.41 -12.38
N HIS A 357 10.32 4.44 -12.21
CA HIS A 357 10.90 4.83 -10.93
C HIS A 357 11.03 6.36 -10.84
N VAL A 358 11.14 6.86 -9.62
CA VAL A 358 11.46 8.26 -9.33
C VAL A 358 12.96 8.36 -9.08
N ASP A 359 13.65 9.26 -9.77
CA ASP A 359 15.08 9.53 -9.50
C ASP A 359 15.20 10.22 -8.13
N GLU A 360 16.04 9.69 -7.25
CA GLU A 360 16.21 10.21 -5.89
C GLU A 360 16.72 11.66 -5.88
N ARG A 361 17.37 12.10 -6.96
CA ARG A 361 17.91 13.44 -7.11
C ARG A 361 16.87 14.50 -7.46
N ASP A 362 15.77 14.11 -8.10
CA ASP A 362 14.70 15.04 -8.54
C ASP A 362 14.05 15.80 -7.38
N GLY A 363 14.08 15.25 -6.19
CA GLY A 363 13.57 15.89 -4.98
C GLY A 363 14.51 15.81 -3.80
N ASN A 364 15.76 15.41 -3.99
CA ASN A 364 16.73 15.14 -2.93
C ASN A 364 16.17 14.20 -1.85
N PHE A 365 15.45 13.15 -2.31
CA PHE A 365 14.63 12.30 -1.45
C PHE A 365 15.41 11.52 -0.40
N CYS A 366 16.65 11.10 -0.71
CA CYS A 366 17.52 10.41 0.24
C CYS A 366 17.87 11.26 1.47
N GLN A 367 17.85 12.59 1.34
CA GLN A 367 18.17 13.52 2.43
C GLN A 367 16.92 13.99 3.20
N ARG A 368 15.71 13.61 2.79
CA ARG A 368 14.47 14.00 3.47
C ARG A 368 14.19 13.18 4.71
N GLY A 369 14.80 12.01 4.82
CA GLY A 369 14.54 11.02 5.87
C GLY A 369 13.35 10.12 5.56
N GLY A 370 13.20 9.09 6.39
CA GLY A 370 12.22 8.04 6.19
C GLY A 370 12.49 7.22 4.92
N ARG A 371 11.58 6.33 4.57
CA ARG A 371 11.69 5.49 3.38
C ARG A 371 11.50 6.29 2.10
N PHE A 372 12.26 5.93 1.06
CA PHE A 372 12.11 6.38 -0.31
C PHE A 372 12.03 5.18 -1.24
N GLY A 373 11.09 5.19 -2.17
CA GLY A 373 10.83 4.12 -3.13
C GLY A 373 9.34 3.85 -3.27
N ALA A 374 8.98 3.00 -4.23
CA ALA A 374 7.61 2.57 -4.44
C ALA A 374 7.11 1.75 -3.24
N HIS A 375 5.78 1.69 -3.06
CA HIS A 375 5.14 0.84 -2.05
C HIS A 375 3.91 0.12 -2.60
N ALA A 376 2.88 0.82 -3.03
CA ALA A 376 1.64 0.22 -3.48
C ALA A 376 1.01 1.03 -4.60
N SER A 377 0.16 0.38 -5.41
CA SER A 377 -0.75 1.07 -6.32
C SER A 377 -2.19 1.02 -5.80
N HIS A 378 -3.07 1.81 -6.44
CA HIS A 378 -4.51 1.62 -6.31
C HIS A 378 -4.90 0.19 -6.74
N GLU A 379 -6.01 -0.31 -6.19
CA GLU A 379 -6.53 -1.65 -6.53
C GLU A 379 -7.97 -1.62 -7.08
N ASN A 380 -8.66 -0.50 -7.04
CA ASN A 380 -9.95 -0.34 -7.70
C ASN A 380 -9.77 -0.23 -9.22
N MET A 381 -10.00 -1.32 -9.92
CA MET A 381 -9.89 -1.40 -11.38
C MET A 381 -11.07 -0.72 -12.13
N ASN A 382 -12.16 -0.41 -11.41
CA ASN A 382 -13.35 0.25 -11.97
C ASN A 382 -13.27 1.78 -11.93
N ASN A 383 -12.12 2.35 -11.56
CA ASN A 383 -11.92 3.79 -11.58
C ASN A 383 -11.87 4.34 -13.02
N PRO A 384 -12.16 5.62 -13.25
CA PRO A 384 -12.23 6.19 -14.62
C PRO A 384 -10.88 6.28 -15.36
N TYR A 385 -9.77 5.99 -14.67
CA TYR A 385 -8.41 5.98 -15.22
C TYR A 385 -7.89 4.57 -15.51
N GLY A 386 -8.71 3.54 -15.33
CA GLY A 386 -8.34 2.14 -15.53
C GLY A 386 -7.60 1.91 -16.85
N ASN A 387 -6.50 1.14 -16.82
CA ASN A 387 -5.58 0.86 -17.94
C ASN A 387 -4.92 2.10 -18.60
N LYS A 388 -5.07 3.30 -18.02
CA LYS A 388 -4.47 4.53 -18.54
C LYS A 388 -3.47 5.15 -17.57
N VAL A 389 -3.82 5.18 -16.29
CA VAL A 389 -2.98 5.78 -15.24
C VAL A 389 -2.81 4.80 -14.09
N LEU A 390 -1.58 4.57 -13.72
CA LEU A 390 -1.20 3.86 -12.51
C LEU A 390 -0.88 4.88 -11.43
N PHE A 391 -1.64 4.87 -10.34
CA PHE A 391 -1.35 5.69 -9.17
C PHE A 391 -0.52 4.87 -8.19
N ILE A 392 0.64 5.39 -7.81
CA ILE A 392 1.61 4.69 -6.96
C ILE A 392 1.90 5.57 -5.74
N SER A 393 1.83 4.99 -4.54
CA SER A 393 2.40 5.60 -3.33
C SER A 393 3.92 5.38 -3.32
N TYR A 394 4.65 6.43 -2.96
CA TYR A 394 6.10 6.47 -3.07
C TYR A 394 6.76 7.07 -1.82
N PHE A 395 6.32 6.65 -0.65
CA PHE A 395 6.74 7.10 0.69
C PHE A 395 7.00 8.61 0.77
N ASN A 396 8.28 9.05 1.01
CA ASN A 396 8.61 10.47 1.15
C ASN A 396 8.53 11.26 -0.17
N ALA A 397 8.35 10.58 -1.31
CA ALA A 397 8.10 11.18 -2.60
C ALA A 397 6.60 11.28 -2.96
N GLY A 398 5.69 10.98 -2.04
CA GLY A 398 4.26 11.22 -2.16
C GLY A 398 3.51 10.24 -3.06
N VAL A 399 2.55 10.75 -3.82
CA VAL A 399 1.78 9.98 -4.82
C VAL A 399 2.25 10.34 -6.22
N ARG A 400 2.42 9.31 -7.04
CA ARG A 400 2.78 9.43 -8.46
C ARG A 400 1.62 8.97 -9.33
N ALA A 401 1.27 9.74 -10.34
CA ALA A 401 0.36 9.36 -11.41
C ALA A 401 1.20 9.05 -12.65
N VAL A 402 1.16 7.82 -13.14
CA VAL A 402 2.00 7.33 -14.24
C VAL A 402 1.11 6.98 -15.42
N ASP A 403 1.32 7.61 -16.55
CA ASP A 403 0.68 7.26 -17.81
C ASP A 403 1.25 5.93 -18.32
N VAL A 404 0.42 4.90 -18.34
CA VAL A 404 0.77 3.53 -18.74
C VAL A 404 0.06 3.10 -20.02
N ARG A 405 -0.53 4.05 -20.79
CA ARG A 405 -1.15 3.76 -22.09
C ARG A 405 -0.15 3.17 -23.08
N ASN A 406 1.14 3.51 -22.94
CA ASN A 406 2.24 2.77 -23.56
C ASN A 406 3.00 2.00 -22.47
N PRO A 407 2.72 0.71 -22.25
CA PRO A 407 3.33 -0.06 -21.18
C PRO A 407 4.83 -0.33 -21.38
N TRP A 408 5.37 -0.13 -22.59
CA TRP A 408 6.80 -0.23 -22.86
C TRP A 408 7.58 1.04 -22.49
N SER A 409 6.87 2.17 -22.29
CA SER A 409 7.46 3.47 -21.94
C SER A 409 6.53 4.24 -21.02
N PRO A 410 6.31 3.75 -19.78
CA PRO A 410 5.51 4.45 -18.79
C PRO A 410 6.14 5.81 -18.47
N ARG A 411 5.30 6.84 -18.28
CA ARG A 411 5.76 8.22 -18.04
C ARG A 411 5.02 8.85 -16.88
N GLU A 412 5.73 9.62 -16.04
CA GLU A 412 5.06 10.42 -15.02
C GLU A 412 4.13 11.44 -15.67
N LEU A 413 2.85 11.35 -15.35
CA LEU A 413 1.82 12.33 -15.72
C LEU A 413 1.76 13.45 -14.69
N GLY A 414 1.97 13.13 -13.43
CA GLY A 414 1.92 14.09 -12.35
C GLY A 414 2.23 13.49 -10.99
N PHE A 415 2.39 14.35 -10.01
CA PHE A 415 2.64 13.94 -8.63
C PHE A 415 2.06 14.93 -7.62
N TYR A 416 1.89 14.45 -6.38
CA TYR A 416 1.55 15.25 -5.23
C TYR A 416 2.30 14.76 -3.99
N ILE A 417 3.11 15.63 -3.37
CA ILE A 417 3.84 15.35 -2.13
C ILE A 417 3.17 16.13 -1.01
N PRO A 418 2.50 15.44 -0.07
CA PRO A 418 1.90 16.09 1.10
C PRO A 418 2.91 16.86 1.93
N ARG A 419 2.44 17.88 2.64
CA ARG A 419 3.26 18.57 3.64
C ARG A 419 3.22 17.83 4.97
N ILE A 420 4.29 17.98 5.74
CA ILE A 420 4.22 17.70 7.18
C ILE A 420 3.18 18.60 7.85
N ASN A 421 2.61 18.11 8.93
CA ASN A 421 1.66 18.85 9.77
C ASN A 421 1.97 18.58 11.26
N PRO A 422 1.28 19.22 12.22
CA PRO A 422 1.56 19.05 13.65
C PRO A 422 1.38 17.64 14.22
N ARG A 423 0.81 16.71 13.42
CA ARG A 423 0.64 15.31 13.81
C ARG A 423 1.67 14.37 13.16
N THR A 424 2.47 14.90 12.22
CA THR A 424 3.47 14.09 11.53
C THR A 424 4.53 13.60 12.52
N ASP A 425 4.77 12.29 12.50
CA ASP A 425 5.79 11.65 13.31
C ASP A 425 7.20 11.86 12.74
N GLU A 426 8.15 11.89 13.65
CA GLU A 426 9.55 11.83 13.32
C GLU A 426 9.95 10.43 12.83
N ARG A 427 10.78 10.37 11.80
CA ARG A 427 11.40 9.13 11.30
C ARG A 427 12.90 9.24 11.47
N CYS A 428 13.47 8.21 12.08
CA CYS A 428 14.90 8.12 12.33
C CYS A 428 15.53 7.06 11.41
N TRP A 429 16.75 7.32 10.95
CA TRP A 429 17.54 6.41 10.13
C TRP A 429 19.03 6.66 10.41
N ASP A 430 19.84 5.63 10.22
CA ASP A 430 21.29 5.69 10.35
C ASP A 430 21.91 5.66 8.94
N PRO A 431 22.26 6.84 8.36
CA PRO A 431 22.68 6.92 6.96
C PRO A 431 24.07 6.34 6.71
N ASP A 432 24.92 6.27 7.74
CA ASP A 432 26.33 5.89 7.61
C ASP A 432 26.63 4.54 8.26
N GLY A 433 25.66 3.92 8.93
CA GLY A 433 25.82 2.66 9.65
C GLY A 433 26.75 2.76 10.88
N ASP A 434 26.92 3.97 11.41
CA ASP A 434 27.81 4.24 12.55
C ASP A 434 27.12 4.12 13.92
N GLY A 435 25.81 3.80 13.93
CA GLY A 435 24.99 3.70 15.12
C GLY A 435 24.46 5.03 15.64
N VAL A 436 24.54 6.09 14.83
CA VAL A 436 24.02 7.43 15.15
C VAL A 436 22.81 7.74 14.27
N ASP A 437 21.62 7.67 14.86
CA ASP A 437 20.38 8.00 14.15
C ASP A 437 20.29 9.48 13.79
N MET A 438 19.96 9.75 12.53
CA MET A 438 19.41 11.03 12.09
C MET A 438 17.88 10.94 12.10
N CYS A 439 17.21 11.99 12.59
CA CYS A 439 15.75 12.01 12.67
C CYS A 439 15.18 13.24 11.97
N ALA A 440 14.07 13.08 11.27
CA ALA A 440 13.35 14.17 10.63
C ALA A 440 11.84 13.97 10.66
N LEU A 441 11.09 15.07 10.77
CA LEU A 441 9.66 15.07 10.48
C LEU A 441 9.49 14.92 8.97
N VAL A 442 8.93 13.82 8.51
CA VAL A 442 8.76 13.53 7.09
C VAL A 442 7.48 12.75 6.83
N ILE A 443 6.81 13.07 5.73
CA ILE A 443 5.66 12.30 5.26
C ILE A 443 6.11 10.91 4.79
N GLN A 444 5.23 9.94 4.96
CA GLN A 444 5.43 8.58 4.48
C GLN A 444 4.14 8.11 3.84
N THR A 445 3.90 8.58 2.61
CA THR A 445 2.71 8.18 1.85
C THR A 445 2.70 6.67 1.68
N ASN A 446 1.74 6.03 2.33
CA ASN A 446 1.71 4.57 2.44
C ASN A 446 0.96 3.94 1.28
N ASN A 447 -0.33 4.17 1.17
CA ASN A 447 -1.16 3.61 0.11
C ASN A 447 -1.97 4.72 -0.57
N VAL A 448 -2.44 4.37 -1.76
CA VAL A 448 -3.30 5.21 -2.58
C VAL A 448 -4.46 4.37 -3.11
N GLU A 449 -5.65 4.94 -3.16
CA GLU A 449 -6.81 4.34 -3.83
C GLU A 449 -7.54 5.39 -4.67
N VAL A 450 -8.30 4.95 -5.66
CA VAL A 450 -9.05 5.83 -6.55
C VAL A 450 -10.50 5.38 -6.59
N ASP A 451 -11.43 6.27 -6.29
CA ASP A 451 -12.85 5.94 -6.34
C ASP A 451 -13.42 6.01 -7.77
N ASN A 452 -14.65 5.52 -7.94
CA ASN A 452 -15.32 5.51 -9.25
C ASN A 452 -15.71 6.91 -9.75
N ARG A 453 -15.54 7.97 -8.92
CA ARG A 453 -15.66 9.38 -9.33
C ARG A 453 -14.36 9.95 -9.87
N GLY A 454 -13.22 9.25 -9.63
CA GLY A 454 -11.87 9.66 -10.01
C GLY A 454 -11.13 10.47 -8.95
N PHE A 455 -11.64 10.56 -7.72
CA PHE A 455 -10.89 11.13 -6.62
C PHE A 455 -9.85 10.14 -6.11
N ILE A 456 -8.67 10.65 -5.80
CA ILE A 456 -7.50 9.88 -5.38
C ILE A 456 -7.30 10.09 -3.88
N TYR A 457 -7.25 9.00 -3.12
CA TYR A 457 -7.12 9.00 -1.66
C TYR A 457 -5.74 8.50 -1.28
N ALA A 458 -4.89 9.40 -0.80
CA ALA A 458 -3.55 9.10 -0.34
C ALA A 458 -3.49 9.13 1.19
N VAL A 459 -3.03 8.06 1.81
CA VAL A 459 -2.91 7.94 3.26
C VAL A 459 -1.46 7.84 3.69
N ASP A 460 -1.17 8.28 4.91
CA ASP A 460 0.19 8.44 5.40
C ASP A 460 0.44 7.64 6.67
N ARG A 461 1.54 6.84 6.69
CA ARG A 461 1.92 6.03 7.85
C ARG A 461 2.71 6.80 8.91
N ALA A 462 3.14 8.03 8.61
CA ALA A 462 3.75 8.94 9.57
C ALA A 462 2.73 9.94 10.14
N ASN A 463 1.47 9.53 10.27
CA ASN A 463 0.37 10.28 10.90
C ASN A 463 -0.02 11.58 10.19
N ALA A 464 0.41 11.79 8.95
CA ALA A 464 0.07 13.00 8.21
C ALA A 464 -1.38 13.02 7.67
N GLY A 465 -2.17 11.94 7.91
CA GLY A 465 -3.59 11.87 7.60
C GLY A 465 -3.90 11.34 6.20
N MET A 466 -5.10 11.66 5.70
CA MET A 466 -5.60 11.30 4.37
C MET A 466 -5.79 12.55 3.53
N HIS A 467 -5.16 12.58 2.37
CA HIS A 467 -5.32 13.61 1.35
C HIS A 467 -6.26 13.10 0.25
N ILE A 468 -7.27 13.90 -0.09
CA ILE A 468 -8.13 13.65 -1.25
C ILE A 468 -7.65 14.54 -2.38
N LEU A 469 -7.28 13.92 -3.50
CA LEU A 469 -6.63 14.56 -4.63
C LEU A 469 -7.46 14.39 -5.90
N ASP A 470 -7.17 15.19 -6.90
CA ASP A 470 -7.71 15.09 -8.25
C ASP A 470 -6.61 15.42 -9.27
N LEU A 471 -6.68 14.84 -10.45
CA LEU A 471 -5.89 15.31 -11.59
C LEU A 471 -6.37 16.69 -12.04
N THR A 472 -5.44 17.54 -12.51
CA THR A 472 -5.83 18.80 -13.11
C THR A 472 -6.56 18.59 -14.44
N ASP A 473 -7.27 19.60 -14.90
CA ASP A 473 -7.98 19.52 -16.18
C ASP A 473 -7.01 19.34 -17.35
N GLU A 474 -5.80 19.90 -17.25
CA GLU A 474 -4.72 19.73 -18.22
C GLU A 474 -4.28 18.26 -18.31
N ALA A 475 -4.05 17.61 -17.15
CA ALA A 475 -3.70 16.18 -17.10
C ALA A 475 -4.82 15.30 -17.68
N LYS A 476 -6.08 15.60 -17.32
CA LYS A 476 -7.25 14.89 -17.88
C LYS A 476 -7.37 15.07 -19.40
N GLN A 477 -7.07 16.29 -19.90
CA GLN A 477 -7.05 16.55 -21.34
C GLN A 477 -5.90 15.79 -22.04
N GLU A 478 -4.73 15.72 -21.44
CA GLU A 478 -3.60 14.93 -21.97
C GLU A 478 -3.96 13.46 -22.13
N LEU A 479 -4.63 12.87 -21.16
CA LEU A 479 -5.09 11.46 -21.22
C LEU A 479 -6.12 11.21 -22.33
N ASN A 480 -6.84 12.24 -22.77
CA ASN A 480 -7.82 12.15 -23.85
C ASN A 480 -7.24 12.48 -25.23
N ARG A 481 -6.01 13.00 -25.29
CA ARG A 481 -5.33 13.24 -26.57
C ARG A 481 -4.71 11.94 -27.07
N ARG A 482 -4.87 11.68 -28.37
CA ARG A 482 -3.99 10.74 -29.05
C ARG A 482 -2.66 11.46 -29.27
N PRO A 483 -1.50 10.84 -29.02
CA PRO A 483 -0.23 11.37 -29.48
C PRO A 483 -0.33 11.60 -31.00
N GLU A 484 -0.06 12.81 -31.47
CA GLU A 484 0.00 13.06 -32.92
C GLU A 484 1.17 12.26 -33.48
N ALA A 485 0.89 11.45 -34.51
CA ALA A 485 1.92 10.71 -35.22
C ALA A 485 2.95 11.72 -35.78
N GLY A 486 4.20 11.62 -35.34
CA GLY A 486 5.31 12.40 -35.87
C GLY A 486 5.80 13.58 -35.00
N THR A 487 5.27 13.78 -33.80
CA THR A 487 5.89 14.74 -32.85
C THR A 487 7.03 14.01 -32.12
N PRO A 488 8.31 14.37 -32.36
CA PRO A 488 9.40 13.75 -31.62
C PRO A 488 9.25 14.06 -30.13
N PRO A 489 9.51 13.12 -29.22
CA PRO A 489 9.38 13.32 -27.77
C PRO A 489 10.44 14.25 -27.15
N TYR A 490 11.31 14.84 -27.95
CA TYR A 490 12.40 15.68 -27.49
C TYR A 490 12.38 17.01 -28.21
N ASP A 491 12.14 18.12 -27.47
CA ASP A 491 12.60 19.43 -27.88
C ASP A 491 14.14 19.40 -27.79
N GLU A 492 14.80 19.51 -28.94
CA GLU A 492 16.22 19.81 -28.97
C GLU A 492 16.44 21.30 -28.60
N ASN A 493 16.47 21.60 -27.30
CA ASN A 493 16.98 22.87 -26.79
C ASN A 493 17.77 22.68 -25.50
#